data_df724e79e094f437c9135121f53a9eea
#
_entry.id   df724e79e094f437c9135121f53a9eea
#
_cell.length_a   1.000
_cell.length_b   1.000
_cell.length_c   1.000
_cell.angle_alpha   90.00
_cell.angle_beta   90.00
_cell.angle_gamma   90.00
#
_symmetry.space_group_name_H-M   'P 1'
#
loop_
_entity.id
_entity.type
_entity.pdbx_description
1 polymer ?
#
loop_
_entity_poly.entity_id
_entity_poly.type
_entity_poly.pdbx_seq_one_letter_code
_entity_poly.pdbx_strand_id
1 'polypeptide(L)'
;MLELLHIENIAVIQEADIQFRPGFNALTGETGAGKSIVIDAMGAVLGGRTSRDLIRTGADRAFVSAEFSQVPAGLPGLAETGTAPDEDGHLLLQRELTGDGKNLSRVNGRPVTVAQLRRIGEELLNIHGQHDGQQLLDEEQHLSYLDRFGRTETPLQTYQTAYEAMAALQAKIRALQMDEAEKARRMDSLRFQIDELERAQLVPGEEESLTERRDLLRNGEKYLSALSGADYCLNGGEEGGGAVSALRDAEEALAGVRTLSGDLGELYQRLEQLRCEAYDLAETIRDKREEFDFSPAELDAVESRSDLLYRLKKKYGATVEDMLAYLDKCRRELDDMETADDTLIRLEQQLEKARKAVLAAGADLTAARRAAAAVLEQRIQSELRDLDMHKVRFAIDFAEKEPGPDGCDAVRFLMSANAGEDLKPIARIASGGELARIMLALKNVLAEQESIGTLVFDEVDTGVSGRAAQKVAEKLAQVSRRKQVLCVTHLPQLAAMADTHFSVEKGERDGRTYTRVVLLDREQRKAELARITGGSHVTEALLASAGELLDQAERYRASL
;
A
#
# COMPACT_ATOMS: atom_id res chain seq x y z
N MET A 1 -26.21 -21.09 6.12
CA MET A 1 -26.10 -22.43 5.51
C MET A 1 -26.57 -22.35 4.06
N LEU A 2 -26.01 -23.16 3.14
CA LEU A 2 -26.45 -23.22 1.73
C LEU A 2 -27.77 -23.99 1.63
N GLU A 3 -28.81 -23.35 1.10
CA GLU A 3 -30.14 -24.00 0.95
C GLU A 3 -30.41 -24.43 -0.48
N LEU A 4 -30.15 -23.55 -1.46
CA LEU A 4 -30.37 -23.80 -2.87
C LEU A 4 -29.16 -23.47 -3.70
N LEU A 5 -28.76 -24.37 -4.58
CA LEU A 5 -27.80 -24.12 -5.65
C LEU A 5 -28.52 -24.36 -6.99
N HIS A 6 -28.64 -23.28 -7.77
CA HIS A 6 -29.17 -23.34 -9.13
C HIS A 6 -28.02 -23.20 -10.12
N ILE A 7 -27.98 -24.06 -11.11
CA ILE A 7 -26.92 -24.17 -12.12
C ILE A 7 -27.56 -24.20 -13.50
N GLU A 8 -27.15 -23.30 -14.40
CA GLU A 8 -27.52 -23.32 -15.82
C GLU A 8 -26.29 -23.31 -16.73
N ASN A 9 -26.26 -24.20 -17.70
CA ASN A 9 -25.25 -24.28 -18.76
C ASN A 9 -23.81 -24.32 -18.27
N ILE A 10 -23.53 -25.09 -17.23
CA ILE A 10 -22.16 -25.33 -16.74
C ILE A 10 -21.71 -26.73 -17.17
N ALA A 11 -20.69 -26.78 -18.00
CA ALA A 11 -20.08 -28.00 -18.54
C ALA A 11 -21.14 -28.98 -19.07
N VAL A 12 -21.34 -30.15 -18.45
CA VAL A 12 -22.34 -31.13 -18.86
C VAL A 12 -23.72 -30.92 -18.18
N ILE A 13 -23.84 -29.99 -17.25
CA ILE A 13 -25.11 -29.65 -16.58
C ILE A 13 -25.81 -28.59 -17.44
N GLN A 14 -27.00 -28.91 -17.93
CA GLN A 14 -27.84 -27.95 -18.64
C GLN A 14 -28.62 -27.08 -17.65
N GLU A 15 -29.29 -27.72 -16.70
CA GLU A 15 -30.03 -27.07 -15.62
C GLU A 15 -30.12 -28.05 -14.43
N ALA A 16 -29.90 -27.54 -13.21
CA ALA A 16 -30.04 -28.30 -11.98
C ALA A 16 -30.39 -27.39 -10.81
N ASP A 17 -31.40 -27.79 -10.05
CA ASP A 17 -31.76 -27.22 -8.75
C ASP A 17 -31.45 -28.22 -7.65
N ILE A 18 -30.55 -27.86 -6.74
CA ILE A 18 -30.10 -28.74 -5.65
C ILE A 18 -30.47 -28.06 -4.34
N GLN A 19 -31.47 -28.65 -3.64
CA GLN A 19 -31.92 -28.21 -2.32
C GLN A 19 -31.15 -28.95 -1.24
N PHE A 20 -30.17 -28.31 -0.65
CA PHE A 20 -29.40 -28.87 0.46
C PHE A 20 -30.18 -28.75 1.79
N ARG A 21 -29.87 -29.64 2.72
CA ARG A 21 -30.47 -29.64 4.05
C ARG A 21 -29.41 -29.42 5.13
N PRO A 22 -29.81 -28.97 6.32
CA PRO A 22 -28.90 -28.97 7.48
C PRO A 22 -28.37 -30.38 7.73
N GLY A 23 -27.19 -30.49 8.34
CA GLY A 23 -26.55 -31.78 8.62
C GLY A 23 -25.64 -32.24 7.49
N PHE A 24 -25.49 -33.54 7.32
CA PHE A 24 -24.58 -34.18 6.39
C PHE A 24 -25.26 -34.49 5.05
N ASN A 25 -24.84 -33.86 3.97
CA ASN A 25 -25.31 -34.10 2.60
C ASN A 25 -24.22 -34.83 1.80
N ALA A 26 -24.53 -35.98 1.21
CA ALA A 26 -23.61 -36.70 0.32
C ALA A 26 -24.08 -36.62 -1.13
N LEU A 27 -23.14 -36.46 -2.05
CA LEU A 27 -23.32 -36.51 -3.49
C LEU A 27 -22.54 -37.71 -4.03
N THR A 28 -23.26 -38.69 -4.58
CA THR A 28 -22.69 -39.87 -5.26
C THR A 28 -22.97 -39.81 -6.76
N GLY A 29 -22.47 -40.77 -7.51
CA GLY A 29 -22.66 -40.89 -8.96
C GLY A 29 -21.42 -41.44 -9.66
N GLU A 30 -21.53 -41.76 -10.93
CA GLU A 30 -20.44 -42.29 -11.73
C GLU A 30 -19.26 -41.28 -11.89
N THR A 31 -18.06 -41.83 -12.10
CA THR A 31 -16.87 -40.99 -12.41
C THR A 31 -17.14 -40.23 -13.72
N GLY A 32 -16.93 -38.90 -13.70
CA GLY A 32 -17.27 -38.04 -14.81
C GLY A 32 -18.75 -37.72 -15.00
N ALA A 33 -19.65 -38.09 -14.05
CA ALA A 33 -21.07 -37.74 -14.10
C ALA A 33 -21.39 -36.27 -13.79
N GLY A 34 -20.39 -35.47 -13.41
CA GLY A 34 -20.60 -34.05 -13.11
C GLY A 34 -20.54 -33.69 -11.62
N LYS A 35 -20.09 -34.62 -10.75
CA LYS A 35 -19.93 -34.34 -9.31
C LYS A 35 -19.01 -33.16 -9.06
N SER A 36 -17.82 -33.18 -9.64
CA SER A 36 -16.85 -32.07 -9.52
C SER A 36 -17.38 -30.77 -10.14
N ILE A 37 -18.25 -30.86 -11.17
CA ILE A 37 -18.88 -29.69 -11.79
C ILE A 37 -19.83 -28.97 -10.82
N VAL A 38 -20.50 -29.70 -9.90
CA VAL A 38 -21.30 -29.09 -8.84
C VAL A 38 -20.39 -28.27 -7.90
N ILE A 39 -19.20 -28.80 -7.57
CA ILE A 39 -18.22 -28.08 -6.76
C ILE A 39 -17.66 -26.85 -7.52
N ASP A 40 -17.36 -27.04 -8.83
CA ASP A 40 -16.91 -25.93 -9.68
C ASP A 40 -17.96 -24.81 -9.76
N ALA A 41 -19.25 -25.17 -9.84
CA ALA A 41 -20.35 -24.21 -9.81
C ALA A 41 -20.42 -23.46 -8.47
N MET A 42 -20.26 -24.19 -7.33
CA MET A 42 -20.15 -23.56 -6.01
C MET A 42 -18.95 -22.60 -5.96
N GLY A 43 -17.77 -23.04 -6.40
CA GLY A 43 -16.59 -22.20 -6.48
C GLY A 43 -16.80 -20.96 -7.36
N ALA A 44 -17.50 -21.12 -8.47
CA ALA A 44 -17.84 -20.03 -9.36
C ALA A 44 -18.73 -18.98 -8.66
N VAL A 45 -19.83 -19.38 -8.03
CA VAL A 45 -20.75 -18.43 -7.37
C VAL A 45 -20.13 -17.74 -6.16
N LEU A 46 -19.12 -18.34 -5.52
CA LEU A 46 -18.35 -17.74 -4.43
C LEU A 46 -17.24 -16.79 -4.90
N GLY A 47 -17.13 -16.49 -6.20
CA GLY A 47 -16.12 -15.57 -6.72
C GLY A 47 -14.77 -16.24 -7.04
N GLY A 48 -14.71 -17.56 -7.11
CA GLY A 48 -13.54 -18.32 -7.57
C GLY A 48 -13.13 -17.99 -9.01
N ARG A 49 -11.89 -18.36 -9.39
CA ARG A 49 -11.43 -18.22 -10.78
C ARG A 49 -12.21 -19.20 -11.67
N THR A 50 -12.70 -18.71 -12.79
CA THR A 50 -13.42 -19.48 -13.78
C THR A 50 -12.76 -19.39 -15.14
N SER A 51 -12.72 -20.50 -15.90
CA SER A 51 -12.33 -20.49 -17.32
C SER A 51 -13.58 -20.45 -18.21
N ARG A 52 -13.40 -20.12 -19.48
CA ARG A 52 -14.47 -20.18 -20.48
C ARG A 52 -14.95 -21.62 -20.74
N ASP A 53 -14.10 -22.58 -20.47
CA ASP A 53 -14.41 -24.01 -20.62
C ASP A 53 -15.51 -24.49 -19.65
N LEU A 54 -15.81 -23.68 -18.62
CA LEU A 54 -16.92 -23.94 -17.71
C LEU A 54 -18.28 -23.75 -18.39
N ILE A 55 -18.36 -22.95 -19.48
CA ILE A 55 -19.60 -22.74 -20.24
C ILE A 55 -19.87 -23.98 -21.08
N ARG A 56 -21.11 -24.49 -21.00
CA ARG A 56 -21.56 -25.65 -21.78
C ARG A 56 -21.34 -25.43 -23.28
N THR A 57 -20.78 -26.41 -23.97
CA THR A 57 -20.58 -26.36 -25.41
C THR A 57 -21.88 -26.08 -26.16
N GLY A 58 -21.92 -24.98 -26.90
CA GLY A 58 -23.09 -24.53 -27.67
C GLY A 58 -24.05 -23.62 -26.90
N ALA A 59 -23.69 -23.21 -25.67
CA ALA A 59 -24.40 -22.17 -24.94
C ALA A 59 -23.60 -20.84 -25.00
N ASP A 60 -24.29 -19.70 -25.06
CA ASP A 60 -23.69 -18.37 -25.08
C ASP A 60 -23.30 -17.88 -23.66
N ARG A 61 -23.96 -18.45 -22.65
CA ARG A 61 -23.76 -18.06 -21.26
C ARG A 61 -23.92 -19.26 -20.31
N ALA A 62 -23.30 -19.18 -19.15
CA ALA A 62 -23.53 -20.01 -17.98
C ALA A 62 -23.98 -19.13 -16.82
N PHE A 63 -24.89 -19.65 -16.00
CA PHE A 63 -25.40 -18.95 -14.83
C PHE A 63 -25.38 -19.87 -13.62
N VAL A 64 -25.04 -19.30 -12.46
CA VAL A 64 -25.13 -20.00 -11.18
C VAL A 64 -25.64 -19.05 -10.11
N SER A 65 -26.54 -19.54 -9.26
CA SER A 65 -26.94 -18.82 -8.06
C SER A 65 -26.94 -19.75 -6.84
N ALA A 66 -26.64 -19.16 -5.69
CA ALA A 66 -26.61 -19.85 -4.41
C ALA A 66 -27.37 -19.00 -3.37
N GLU A 67 -28.34 -19.64 -2.71
CA GLU A 67 -29.11 -19.04 -1.64
C GLU A 67 -28.62 -19.58 -0.30
N PHE A 68 -28.30 -18.67 0.61
CA PHE A 68 -27.82 -18.98 1.95
C PHE A 68 -28.81 -18.46 2.99
N SER A 69 -29.09 -19.27 4.00
CA SER A 69 -29.89 -18.89 5.15
C SER A 69 -29.05 -18.66 6.40
N GLN A 70 -29.66 -18.05 7.41
CA GLN A 70 -29.04 -17.75 8.70
C GLN A 70 -27.73 -16.90 8.57
N VAL A 71 -27.69 -15.99 7.59
CA VAL A 71 -26.56 -15.12 7.37
C VAL A 71 -26.63 -13.94 8.34
N PRO A 72 -25.58 -13.70 9.17
CA PRO A 72 -25.60 -12.57 10.09
C PRO A 72 -25.49 -11.23 9.34
N ALA A 73 -26.27 -10.24 9.78
CA ALA A 73 -26.25 -8.90 9.15
C ALA A 73 -24.88 -8.22 9.17
N GLY A 74 -24.01 -8.58 10.13
CA GLY A 74 -22.65 -8.06 10.26
C GLY A 74 -21.57 -8.86 9.52
N LEU A 75 -21.95 -9.72 8.55
CA LEU A 75 -20.97 -10.51 7.80
C LEU A 75 -19.93 -9.60 7.11
N PRO A 76 -18.62 -9.90 7.24
CA PRO A 76 -17.58 -9.13 6.56
C PRO A 76 -17.82 -9.00 5.05
N GLY A 77 -17.57 -7.82 4.49
CA GLY A 77 -17.76 -7.53 3.06
C GLY A 77 -19.17 -7.07 2.65
N LEU A 78 -20.22 -7.35 3.41
CA LEU A 78 -21.57 -6.89 3.05
C LEU A 78 -21.70 -5.36 3.11
N ALA A 79 -21.17 -4.74 4.16
CA ALA A 79 -21.22 -3.27 4.32
C ALA A 79 -20.59 -2.53 3.14
N GLU A 80 -19.49 -3.04 2.59
CA GLU A 80 -18.76 -2.44 1.46
C GLU A 80 -19.56 -2.50 0.14
N THR A 81 -20.48 -3.47 0.03
CA THR A 81 -21.33 -3.63 -1.15
C THR A 81 -22.67 -2.90 -1.01
N GLY A 82 -22.97 -2.39 0.18
CA GLY A 82 -24.27 -1.80 0.51
C GLY A 82 -25.41 -2.82 0.44
N THR A 83 -25.10 -4.11 0.64
CA THR A 83 -26.07 -5.21 0.68
C THR A 83 -26.23 -5.72 2.10
N ALA A 84 -27.37 -6.35 2.37
CA ALA A 84 -27.66 -7.01 3.64
C ALA A 84 -28.49 -8.28 3.37
N PRO A 85 -28.48 -9.28 4.26
CA PRO A 85 -29.45 -10.35 4.24
C PRO A 85 -30.87 -9.77 4.34
N ASP A 86 -31.86 -10.52 3.90
CA ASP A 86 -33.27 -10.15 4.10
C ASP A 86 -33.69 -10.28 5.58
N GLU A 87 -34.98 -10.02 5.87
CA GLU A 87 -35.52 -10.07 7.22
C GLU A 87 -35.47 -11.48 7.86
N ASP A 88 -35.42 -12.51 7.03
CA ASP A 88 -35.34 -13.93 7.45
C ASP A 88 -33.88 -14.42 7.48
N GLY A 89 -32.91 -13.57 7.16
CA GLY A 89 -31.48 -13.89 7.14
C GLY A 89 -31.01 -14.60 5.88
N HIS A 90 -31.75 -14.48 4.75
CA HIS A 90 -31.33 -15.05 3.47
C HIS A 90 -30.45 -14.10 2.67
N LEU A 91 -29.48 -14.68 1.97
CA LEU A 91 -28.57 -13.98 1.07
C LEU A 91 -28.42 -14.74 -0.24
N LEU A 92 -28.71 -14.08 -1.37
CA LEU A 92 -28.60 -14.64 -2.70
C LEU A 92 -27.34 -14.15 -3.40
N LEU A 93 -26.42 -15.05 -3.72
CA LEU A 93 -25.28 -14.82 -4.57
C LEU A 93 -25.58 -15.29 -5.99
N GLN A 94 -25.17 -14.53 -7.00
CA GLN A 94 -25.40 -14.86 -8.41
C GLN A 94 -24.18 -14.53 -9.25
N ARG A 95 -23.87 -15.40 -10.22
CA ARG A 95 -22.82 -15.17 -11.18
C ARG A 95 -23.20 -15.64 -12.57
N GLU A 96 -22.97 -14.77 -13.56
CA GLU A 96 -23.19 -15.06 -14.97
C GLU A 96 -21.85 -14.92 -15.72
N LEU A 97 -21.54 -15.93 -16.52
CA LEU A 97 -20.34 -16.02 -17.36
C LEU A 97 -20.80 -16.02 -18.81
N THR A 98 -20.23 -15.17 -19.65
CA THR A 98 -20.56 -15.14 -21.08
C THR A 98 -19.36 -15.53 -21.93
N GLY A 99 -19.62 -16.07 -23.12
CA GLY A 99 -18.60 -16.53 -24.06
C GLY A 99 -17.64 -15.43 -24.54
N ASP A 100 -18.05 -14.15 -24.51
CA ASP A 100 -17.22 -12.98 -24.80
C ASP A 100 -16.29 -12.59 -23.64
N GLY A 101 -16.36 -13.31 -22.52
CA GLY A 101 -15.51 -13.13 -21.34
C GLY A 101 -16.03 -12.13 -20.32
N LYS A 102 -17.23 -11.59 -20.48
CA LYS A 102 -17.86 -10.77 -19.45
C LYS A 102 -18.30 -11.64 -18.29
N ASN A 103 -18.19 -11.07 -17.09
CA ASN A 103 -18.45 -11.75 -15.83
C ASN A 103 -19.29 -10.82 -14.96
N LEU A 104 -20.53 -11.19 -14.73
CA LEU A 104 -21.48 -10.38 -13.97
C LEU A 104 -21.79 -11.08 -12.65
N SER A 105 -21.46 -10.41 -11.55
CA SER A 105 -21.71 -10.91 -10.20
C SER A 105 -22.73 -10.03 -9.48
N ARG A 106 -23.64 -10.63 -8.72
CA ARG A 106 -24.66 -9.91 -7.94
C ARG A 106 -24.81 -10.52 -6.55
N VAL A 107 -25.14 -9.67 -5.58
CA VAL A 107 -25.54 -10.05 -4.22
C VAL A 107 -26.90 -9.41 -3.95
N ASN A 108 -27.93 -10.21 -3.66
CA ASN A 108 -29.33 -9.76 -3.55
C ASN A 108 -29.75 -8.84 -4.71
N GLY A 109 -29.38 -9.22 -5.95
CA GLY A 109 -29.67 -8.48 -7.18
C GLY A 109 -28.78 -7.25 -7.45
N ARG A 110 -27.99 -6.78 -6.48
CA ARG A 110 -27.05 -5.65 -6.68
C ARG A 110 -25.76 -6.10 -7.36
N PRO A 111 -25.28 -5.42 -8.39
CA PRO A 111 -23.99 -5.73 -9.02
C PRO A 111 -22.83 -5.51 -8.04
N VAL A 112 -21.90 -6.46 -8.01
CA VAL A 112 -20.67 -6.42 -7.20
C VAL A 112 -19.47 -6.85 -8.04
N THR A 113 -18.27 -6.50 -7.62
CA THR A 113 -17.05 -7.02 -8.25
C THR A 113 -16.81 -8.47 -7.84
N VAL A 114 -16.06 -9.22 -8.65
CA VAL A 114 -15.67 -10.61 -8.31
C VAL A 114 -14.87 -10.67 -7.01
N ALA A 115 -14.05 -9.66 -6.73
CA ALA A 115 -13.28 -9.58 -5.47
C ALA A 115 -14.19 -9.41 -4.25
N GLN A 116 -15.21 -8.56 -4.33
CA GLN A 116 -16.22 -8.40 -3.28
C GLN A 116 -17.04 -9.67 -3.09
N LEU A 117 -17.50 -10.30 -4.21
CA LEU A 117 -18.21 -11.58 -4.18
C LEU A 117 -17.38 -12.65 -3.48
N ARG A 118 -16.08 -12.74 -3.79
CA ARG A 118 -15.17 -13.70 -3.17
C ARG A 118 -15.07 -13.49 -1.65
N ARG A 119 -14.87 -12.23 -1.23
CA ARG A 119 -14.76 -11.90 0.20
C ARG A 119 -15.99 -12.29 1.00
N ILE A 120 -17.19 -12.08 0.43
CA ILE A 120 -18.45 -12.52 1.02
C ILE A 120 -18.56 -14.06 1.00
N GLY A 121 -18.20 -14.68 -0.12
CA GLY A 121 -18.29 -16.12 -0.30
C GLY A 121 -17.40 -16.92 0.66
N GLU A 122 -16.18 -16.43 0.92
CA GLU A 122 -15.22 -17.04 1.86
C GLU A 122 -15.75 -17.10 3.30
N GLU A 123 -16.69 -16.22 3.68
CA GLU A 123 -17.32 -16.19 5.00
C GLU A 123 -18.58 -17.09 5.08
N LEU A 124 -19.13 -17.54 3.95
CA LEU A 124 -20.35 -18.30 3.88
C LEU A 124 -20.13 -19.81 3.74
N LEU A 125 -19.15 -20.19 2.91
CA LEU A 125 -18.90 -21.56 2.54
C LEU A 125 -17.41 -21.78 2.27
N ASN A 126 -16.87 -22.86 2.83
CA ASN A 126 -15.49 -23.27 2.58
C ASN A 126 -15.46 -24.61 1.79
N ILE A 127 -14.76 -24.61 0.64
CA ILE A 127 -14.60 -25.79 -0.21
C ILE A 127 -13.26 -26.44 0.08
N HIS A 128 -13.28 -27.58 0.71
CA HIS A 128 -12.11 -28.41 1.00
C HIS A 128 -11.90 -29.42 -0.14
N GLY A 129 -11.16 -29.01 -1.19
CA GLY A 129 -10.85 -29.83 -2.36
C GLY A 129 -9.35 -30.00 -2.59
N GLN A 130 -9.01 -30.49 -3.79
CA GLN A 130 -7.63 -30.77 -4.22
C GLN A 130 -6.71 -29.54 -4.13
N HIS A 131 -7.23 -28.32 -4.35
CA HIS A 131 -6.47 -27.09 -4.30
C HIS A 131 -6.17 -26.62 -2.87
N ASP A 132 -7.06 -26.83 -1.92
CA ASP A 132 -6.85 -26.46 -0.52
C ASP A 132 -5.85 -27.39 0.19
N GLY A 133 -5.77 -28.65 -0.24
CA GLY A 133 -4.72 -29.55 0.19
C GLY A 133 -3.33 -28.99 -0.09
N GLN A 134 -3.14 -28.34 -1.23
CA GLN A 134 -1.88 -27.69 -1.60
C GLN A 134 -1.56 -26.48 -0.71
N GLN A 135 -2.54 -25.69 -0.29
CA GLN A 135 -2.31 -24.53 0.59
C GLN A 135 -1.84 -24.94 1.99
N LEU A 136 -2.39 -26.03 2.56
CA LEU A 136 -1.90 -26.56 3.83
C LEU A 136 -0.49 -27.17 3.74
N LEU A 137 -0.04 -27.56 2.53
CA LEU A 137 1.32 -28.01 2.27
C LEU A 137 2.29 -26.84 2.06
N ASP A 138 1.78 -25.63 1.86
CA ASP A 138 2.56 -24.42 1.69
C ASP A 138 3.01 -23.87 3.05
N GLU A 139 4.32 -23.95 3.31
CA GLU A 139 4.91 -23.49 4.56
C GLU A 139 4.66 -21.99 4.83
N GLU A 140 4.46 -21.15 3.79
CA GLU A 140 4.17 -19.74 3.94
C GLU A 140 2.80 -19.46 4.58
N GLN A 141 1.87 -20.41 4.47
CA GLN A 141 0.52 -20.29 5.03
C GLN A 141 0.42 -20.76 6.49
N HIS A 142 1.37 -21.53 6.98
CA HIS A 142 1.29 -22.15 8.31
C HIS A 142 1.12 -21.14 9.44
N LEU A 143 1.81 -20.00 9.37
CA LEU A 143 1.67 -18.91 10.33
C LEU A 143 0.25 -18.35 10.36
N SER A 144 -0.33 -18.13 9.19
CA SER A 144 -1.71 -17.62 9.03
C SER A 144 -2.77 -18.60 9.60
N TYR A 145 -2.58 -19.92 9.40
CA TYR A 145 -3.43 -20.93 9.99
C TYR A 145 -3.34 -20.93 11.52
N LEU A 146 -2.12 -20.83 12.06
CA LEU A 146 -1.90 -20.78 13.51
C LEU A 146 -2.53 -19.53 14.12
N ASP A 147 -2.37 -18.37 13.49
CA ASP A 147 -2.91 -17.09 13.96
C ASP A 147 -4.45 -17.12 13.98
N ARG A 148 -5.09 -17.65 12.94
CA ARG A 148 -6.57 -17.84 12.92
C ARG A 148 -7.03 -18.81 14.00
N PHE A 149 -6.34 -19.96 14.15
CA PHE A 149 -6.69 -20.94 15.18
C PHE A 149 -6.54 -20.34 16.59
N GLY A 150 -5.46 -19.62 16.85
CA GLY A 150 -5.13 -19.01 18.14
C GLY A 150 -5.87 -17.73 18.44
N ARG A 151 -6.58 -17.14 17.47
CA ARG A 151 -7.22 -15.82 17.57
C ARG A 151 -6.25 -14.76 18.07
N THR A 152 -5.08 -14.69 17.41
CA THR A 152 -4.00 -13.80 17.81
C THR A 152 -4.10 -12.38 17.22
N GLU A 153 -5.30 -11.98 16.75
CA GLU A 153 -5.52 -10.68 16.08
C GLU A 153 -5.13 -9.50 16.97
N THR A 154 -5.48 -9.53 18.26
CA THR A 154 -5.18 -8.44 19.20
C THR A 154 -3.67 -8.27 19.43
N PRO A 155 -2.89 -9.30 19.81
CA PRO A 155 -1.44 -9.17 19.94
C PRO A 155 -0.76 -8.88 18.59
N LEU A 156 -1.26 -9.39 17.47
CA LEU A 156 -0.75 -9.07 16.14
C LEU A 156 -0.95 -7.60 15.80
N GLN A 157 -2.12 -7.04 16.05
CA GLN A 157 -2.39 -5.61 15.82
C GLN A 157 -1.51 -4.70 16.69
N THR A 158 -1.30 -5.07 17.95
CA THR A 158 -0.39 -4.35 18.86
C THR A 158 1.03 -4.35 18.31
N TYR A 159 1.51 -5.50 17.83
CA TYR A 159 2.81 -5.62 17.19
C TYR A 159 2.90 -4.78 15.91
N GLN A 160 1.91 -4.86 15.02
CA GLN A 160 1.88 -4.11 13.75
C GLN A 160 1.96 -2.60 13.98
N THR A 161 1.22 -2.09 14.97
CA THR A 161 1.27 -0.66 15.35
C THR A 161 2.69 -0.24 15.76
N ALA A 162 3.37 -1.05 16.57
CA ALA A 162 4.75 -0.79 16.98
C ALA A 162 5.72 -0.90 15.78
N TYR A 163 5.55 -1.88 14.91
CA TYR A 163 6.37 -2.10 13.73
C TYR A 163 6.23 -0.95 12.71
N GLU A 164 5.02 -0.48 12.43
CA GLU A 164 4.77 0.65 11.53
C GLU A 164 5.41 1.94 12.06
N ALA A 165 5.34 2.18 13.38
CA ALA A 165 6.00 3.32 14.00
C ALA A 165 7.54 3.24 13.83
N MET A 166 8.13 2.07 14.01
CA MET A 166 9.57 1.84 13.78
C MET A 166 9.94 2.04 12.31
N ALA A 167 9.18 1.46 11.39
CA ALA A 167 9.43 1.57 9.95
C ALA A 167 9.34 3.04 9.45
N ALA A 168 8.39 3.81 9.98
CA ALA A 168 8.25 5.23 9.67
C ALA A 168 9.49 6.04 10.14
N LEU A 169 10.03 5.73 11.32
CA LEU A 169 11.27 6.36 11.81
C LEU A 169 12.47 5.97 10.95
N GLN A 170 12.61 4.72 10.58
CA GLN A 170 13.68 4.26 9.68
C GLN A 170 13.62 4.96 8.31
N ALA A 171 12.42 5.14 7.75
CA ALA A 171 12.23 5.86 6.49
C ALA A 171 12.66 7.33 6.60
N LYS A 172 12.31 8.02 7.72
CA LYS A 172 12.74 9.40 7.98
C LYS A 172 14.25 9.53 8.13
N ILE A 173 14.90 8.62 8.86
CA ILE A 173 16.34 8.59 9.02
C ILE A 173 17.02 8.40 7.66
N ARG A 174 16.57 7.45 6.84
CA ARG A 174 17.12 7.23 5.49
C ARG A 174 16.99 8.46 4.58
N ALA A 175 15.88 9.19 4.70
CA ALA A 175 15.66 10.41 3.91
C ALA A 175 16.59 11.55 4.32
N LEU A 176 17.04 11.59 5.58
CA LEU A 176 17.99 12.59 6.10
C LEU A 176 19.46 12.18 5.95
N GLN A 177 19.74 10.90 5.79
CA GLN A 177 21.09 10.39 5.56
C GLN A 177 21.54 10.71 4.13
N MET A 178 22.16 11.88 3.93
CA MET A 178 23.04 12.12 2.78
C MET A 178 24.38 11.39 3.01
N ASP A 179 25.10 11.10 1.92
CA ASP A 179 26.50 10.68 2.02
C ASP A 179 27.29 11.73 2.81
N GLU A 180 27.86 11.35 3.94
CA GLU A 180 28.60 12.26 4.84
C GLU A 180 29.71 13.04 4.09
N ALA A 181 30.35 12.41 3.11
CA ALA A 181 31.39 13.04 2.30
C ALA A 181 30.81 14.11 1.36
N GLU A 182 29.59 13.96 0.88
CA GLU A 182 28.92 14.96 0.05
C GLU A 182 28.39 16.11 0.91
N LYS A 183 27.84 15.81 2.09
CA LYS A 183 27.41 16.79 3.08
C LYS A 183 28.58 17.69 3.53
N ALA A 184 29.71 17.10 3.92
CA ALA A 184 30.90 17.85 4.34
C ALA A 184 31.40 18.77 3.24
N ARG A 185 31.54 18.29 2.02
CA ARG A 185 31.93 19.10 0.86
C ARG A 185 30.96 20.25 0.60
N ARG A 186 29.67 20.02 0.74
CA ARG A 186 28.66 21.07 0.53
C ARG A 186 28.71 22.11 1.65
N MET A 187 28.85 21.71 2.90
CA MET A 187 29.02 22.63 4.04
C MET A 187 30.27 23.48 3.92
N ASP A 188 31.41 22.88 3.55
CA ASP A 188 32.67 23.63 3.34
C ASP A 188 32.53 24.65 2.20
N SER A 189 31.86 24.26 1.12
CA SER A 189 31.57 25.17 0.00
C SER A 189 30.69 26.35 0.44
N LEU A 190 29.63 26.09 1.20
CA LEU A 190 28.74 27.12 1.72
C LEU A 190 29.45 28.07 2.68
N ARG A 191 30.25 27.54 3.62
CA ARG A 191 31.06 28.36 4.53
C ARG A 191 32.02 29.26 3.80
N PHE A 192 32.71 28.75 2.76
CA PHE A 192 33.58 29.54 1.93
C PHE A 192 32.83 30.68 1.20
N GLN A 193 31.68 30.38 0.62
CA GLN A 193 30.89 31.38 -0.11
C GLN A 193 30.33 32.46 0.81
N ILE A 194 29.88 32.09 2.01
CA ILE A 194 29.41 33.00 3.04
C ILE A 194 30.55 33.93 3.46
N ASP A 195 31.73 33.39 3.80
CA ASP A 195 32.90 34.15 4.25
C ASP A 195 33.39 35.13 3.17
N GLU A 196 33.43 34.72 1.89
CA GLU A 196 33.82 35.58 0.76
C GLU A 196 32.84 36.76 0.58
N LEU A 197 31.52 36.50 0.68
CA LEU A 197 30.51 37.56 0.53
C LEU A 197 30.42 38.48 1.77
N GLU A 198 30.58 37.95 2.98
CA GLU A 198 30.57 38.75 4.22
C GLU A 198 31.79 39.67 4.29
N ARG A 199 33.00 39.18 3.93
CA ARG A 199 34.21 40.00 3.86
C ARG A 199 34.10 41.10 2.84
N ALA A 200 33.32 40.89 1.79
CA ALA A 200 33.12 41.90 0.76
C ALA A 200 32.30 43.09 1.25
N GLN A 201 31.56 43.00 2.36
CA GLN A 201 30.76 44.09 2.94
C GLN A 201 29.91 44.82 1.88
N LEU A 202 29.10 44.08 1.17
CA LEU A 202 28.30 44.59 0.06
C LEU A 202 27.25 45.60 0.54
N VAL A 203 27.14 46.73 -0.16
CA VAL A 203 26.17 47.79 0.14
C VAL A 203 25.24 47.98 -1.06
N PRO A 204 23.90 47.92 -0.89
CA PRO A 204 22.96 48.19 -1.98
C PRO A 204 23.18 49.58 -2.61
N GLY A 205 23.17 49.66 -3.96
CA GLY A 205 23.39 50.90 -4.69
C GLY A 205 24.85 51.38 -4.78
N GLU A 206 25.82 50.61 -4.23
CA GLU A 206 27.23 50.93 -4.23
C GLU A 206 27.81 51.03 -5.66
N GLU A 207 27.34 50.20 -6.58
CA GLU A 207 27.88 50.13 -7.95
C GLU A 207 27.62 51.40 -8.75
N GLU A 208 26.41 51.97 -8.64
CA GLU A 208 26.08 53.25 -9.29
C GLU A 208 26.94 54.37 -8.74
N SER A 209 27.04 54.46 -7.42
CA SER A 209 27.84 55.50 -6.76
C SER A 209 29.33 55.40 -7.08
N LEU A 210 29.89 54.18 -7.15
CA LEU A 210 31.29 53.98 -7.59
C LEU A 210 31.49 54.34 -9.07
N THR A 211 30.53 54.09 -9.92
CA THR A 211 30.59 54.41 -11.35
C THR A 211 30.58 55.93 -11.54
N GLU A 212 29.67 56.64 -10.91
CA GLU A 212 29.62 58.10 -10.93
C GLU A 212 30.93 58.74 -10.41
N ARG A 213 31.41 58.22 -9.27
CA ARG A 213 32.67 58.75 -8.68
C ARG A 213 33.87 58.46 -9.54
N ARG A 214 33.97 57.25 -10.11
CA ARG A 214 35.04 56.89 -11.04
C ARG A 214 35.07 57.80 -12.26
N ASP A 215 33.92 58.08 -12.89
CA ASP A 215 33.80 58.86 -14.09
C ASP A 215 34.16 60.36 -13.80
N LEU A 216 33.80 60.83 -12.61
CA LEU A 216 34.20 62.16 -12.13
C LEU A 216 35.72 62.22 -11.94
N LEU A 217 36.33 61.26 -11.23
CA LEU A 217 37.77 61.22 -10.98
C LEU A 217 38.59 61.02 -12.24
N ARG A 218 38.18 60.19 -13.19
CA ARG A 218 38.86 60.01 -14.49
C ARG A 218 38.86 61.25 -15.35
N ASN A 219 37.83 62.09 -15.19
CA ASN A 219 37.75 63.36 -15.89
C ASN A 219 38.22 64.55 -15.03
N GLY A 220 38.81 64.27 -13.85
CA GLY A 220 39.12 65.28 -12.85
C GLY A 220 39.98 66.45 -13.37
N GLU A 221 41.00 66.15 -14.18
CA GLU A 221 41.88 67.19 -14.81
C GLU A 221 41.08 68.10 -15.76
N LYS A 222 40.13 67.51 -16.57
CA LYS A 222 39.28 68.32 -17.44
C LYS A 222 38.25 69.12 -16.63
N TYR A 223 37.74 68.53 -15.54
CA TYR A 223 36.79 69.20 -14.65
C TYR A 223 37.39 70.39 -13.97
N LEU A 224 38.59 70.24 -13.37
CA LEU A 224 39.36 71.36 -12.77
C LEU A 224 39.74 72.42 -13.77
N SER A 225 40.20 72.03 -14.97
CA SER A 225 40.54 72.95 -16.05
C SER A 225 39.34 73.80 -16.51
N ALA A 226 38.15 73.13 -16.63
CA ALA A 226 36.94 73.86 -17.03
C ALA A 226 36.44 74.83 -15.96
N LEU A 227 36.44 74.42 -14.68
CA LEU A 227 36.11 75.35 -13.58
C LEU A 227 37.08 76.48 -13.40
N SER A 228 38.40 76.22 -13.52
CA SER A 228 39.45 77.25 -13.47
C SER A 228 39.31 78.22 -14.61
N GLY A 229 39.01 77.74 -15.83
CA GLY A 229 38.77 78.63 -16.98
C GLY A 229 37.53 79.50 -16.81
N ALA A 230 36.45 78.95 -16.26
CA ALA A 230 35.20 79.67 -15.97
C ALA A 230 35.41 80.72 -14.86
N ASP A 231 36.10 80.34 -13.77
CA ASP A 231 36.47 81.24 -12.68
C ASP A 231 37.33 82.40 -13.21
N TYR A 232 38.34 82.10 -14.04
CA TYR A 232 39.17 83.11 -14.68
C TYR A 232 38.40 84.09 -15.56
N CYS A 233 37.43 83.61 -16.34
CA CYS A 233 36.55 84.44 -17.17
C CYS A 233 35.66 85.38 -16.35
N LEU A 234 35.15 84.88 -15.20
CA LEU A 234 34.25 85.67 -14.34
C LEU A 234 34.99 86.63 -13.41
N ASN A 235 36.00 86.15 -12.71
CA ASN A 235 36.71 86.91 -11.70
C ASN A 235 37.92 87.66 -12.26
N GLY A 236 38.47 87.22 -13.41
CA GLY A 236 39.72 87.77 -13.97
C GLY A 236 40.98 87.15 -13.37
N GLY A 237 42.15 87.54 -13.84
CA GLY A 237 43.44 87.12 -13.33
C GLY A 237 44.32 88.35 -13.00
N GLU A 238 45.59 88.06 -12.68
CA GLU A 238 46.56 89.14 -12.28
C GLU A 238 46.77 90.26 -13.35
N GLU A 239 46.50 89.97 -14.62
CA GLU A 239 46.73 90.89 -15.75
C GLU A 239 45.44 91.46 -16.40
N GLY A 240 44.24 91.08 -15.93
CA GLY A 240 42.99 91.55 -16.52
C GLY A 240 41.76 91.36 -15.67
N GLY A 241 40.79 92.26 -15.80
CA GLY A 241 39.49 92.19 -15.10
C GLY A 241 38.58 91.18 -15.73
N GLY A 242 37.89 90.35 -14.89
CA GLY A 242 36.86 89.40 -15.31
C GLY A 242 35.53 90.08 -15.60
N ALA A 243 34.54 89.27 -15.98
CA ALA A 243 33.18 89.71 -16.30
C ALA A 243 32.53 90.51 -15.14
N VAL A 244 32.79 90.12 -13.90
CA VAL A 244 32.28 90.80 -12.69
C VAL A 244 32.87 92.22 -12.61
N SER A 245 34.18 92.37 -12.90
CA SER A 245 34.87 93.68 -12.94
C SER A 245 34.37 94.55 -14.09
N ALA A 246 34.21 93.96 -15.28
CA ALA A 246 33.70 94.66 -16.46
C ALA A 246 32.22 95.13 -16.27
N LEU A 247 31.42 94.38 -15.61
CA LEU A 247 30.01 94.75 -15.26
C LEU A 247 30.02 95.87 -14.19
N ARG A 248 30.93 95.88 -13.22
CA ARG A 248 31.11 96.91 -12.23
C ARG A 248 31.54 98.24 -12.92
N ASP A 249 32.50 98.15 -13.81
CA ASP A 249 32.98 99.35 -14.51
C ASP A 249 31.88 99.96 -15.42
N ALA A 250 31.06 99.12 -16.04
CA ALA A 250 29.88 99.56 -16.82
C ALA A 250 28.79 100.18 -15.92
N GLU A 251 28.57 99.61 -14.74
CA GLU A 251 27.67 100.17 -13.72
C GLU A 251 28.13 101.54 -13.23
N GLU A 252 29.44 101.66 -12.90
CA GLU A 252 30.05 102.96 -12.50
C GLU A 252 29.94 104.02 -13.59
N ALA A 253 30.15 103.65 -14.87
CA ALA A 253 30.00 104.57 -15.97
C ALA A 253 28.56 105.11 -16.10
N LEU A 254 27.55 104.30 -15.81
CA LEU A 254 26.16 104.73 -15.86
C LEU A 254 25.68 105.40 -14.57
N ALA A 255 26.39 105.27 -13.45
CA ALA A 255 26.00 105.79 -12.13
C ALA A 255 25.78 107.31 -12.15
N GLY A 256 26.61 108.02 -12.86
CA GLY A 256 26.54 109.50 -12.95
C GLY A 256 25.41 110.06 -13.79
N VAL A 257 24.81 109.23 -14.66
CA VAL A 257 23.77 109.61 -15.61
C VAL A 257 22.43 108.97 -15.39
N ARG A 258 22.28 108.03 -14.45
CA ARG A 258 21.08 107.20 -14.16
C ARG A 258 19.84 108.01 -13.85
N THR A 259 19.96 109.25 -13.40
CA THR A 259 18.84 110.13 -13.06
C THR A 259 18.42 111.08 -14.19
N LEU A 260 19.09 111.04 -15.36
CA LEU A 260 18.82 111.95 -16.49
C LEU A 260 17.64 111.46 -17.35
N SER A 261 17.32 110.14 -17.41
CA SER A 261 16.15 109.60 -18.05
C SER A 261 15.73 108.27 -17.39
N GLY A 262 14.43 107.86 -17.47
CA GLY A 262 13.96 106.62 -16.94
C GLY A 262 14.66 105.39 -17.55
N ASP A 263 14.91 105.41 -18.87
CA ASP A 263 15.60 104.34 -19.59
C ASP A 263 17.04 104.12 -19.11
N LEU A 264 17.78 105.13 -18.74
CA LEU A 264 19.16 105.06 -18.19
C LEU A 264 19.12 104.45 -16.76
N GLY A 265 18.07 104.76 -15.98
CA GLY A 265 17.82 104.15 -14.68
C GLY A 265 17.57 102.68 -14.77
N GLU A 266 16.75 102.29 -15.74
CA GLU A 266 16.45 100.81 -15.96
C GLU A 266 17.69 100.07 -16.44
N LEU A 267 18.53 100.67 -17.32
CA LEU A 267 19.80 100.07 -17.76
C LEU A 267 20.77 99.88 -16.58
N TYR A 268 20.87 100.90 -15.69
CA TYR A 268 21.71 100.82 -14.51
C TYR A 268 21.27 99.64 -13.59
N GLN A 269 19.94 99.51 -13.29
CA GLN A 269 19.43 98.44 -12.48
C GLN A 269 19.66 97.03 -13.09
N ARG A 270 19.55 96.95 -14.39
CA ARG A 270 19.82 95.65 -15.10
C ARG A 270 21.32 95.30 -14.99
N LEU A 271 22.24 96.23 -15.08
CA LEU A 271 23.69 96.02 -14.91
C LEU A 271 24.02 95.61 -13.48
N GLU A 272 23.42 96.25 -12.48
CA GLU A 272 23.55 95.91 -11.07
C GLU A 272 23.10 94.43 -10.82
N GLN A 273 21.94 94.07 -11.36
CA GLN A 273 21.43 92.69 -11.24
C GLN A 273 22.37 91.67 -11.90
N LEU A 274 22.84 91.94 -13.16
CA LEU A 274 23.74 91.02 -13.84
C LEU A 274 25.10 90.91 -13.13
N ARG A 275 25.63 91.99 -12.52
CA ARG A 275 26.84 91.93 -11.73
C ARG A 275 26.70 91.05 -10.48
N CYS A 276 25.54 91.20 -9.76
CA CYS A 276 25.25 90.34 -8.61
C CYS A 276 25.12 88.86 -9.02
N GLU A 277 24.38 88.54 -10.08
CA GLU A 277 24.24 87.22 -10.61
C GLU A 277 25.61 86.61 -11.06
N ALA A 278 26.45 87.42 -11.74
CA ALA A 278 27.78 87.02 -12.15
C ALA A 278 28.70 86.72 -10.96
N TYR A 279 28.59 87.52 -9.89
CA TYR A 279 29.36 87.35 -8.67
C TYR A 279 28.94 86.03 -7.94
N ASP A 280 27.67 85.83 -7.76
CA ASP A 280 27.12 84.59 -7.11
C ASP A 280 27.52 83.33 -7.90
N LEU A 281 27.50 83.42 -9.23
CA LEU A 281 27.92 82.30 -10.10
C LEU A 281 29.42 82.03 -9.94
N ALA A 282 30.24 83.10 -9.89
CA ALA A 282 31.68 82.98 -9.69
C ALA A 282 32.04 82.35 -8.33
N GLU A 283 31.35 82.74 -7.27
CA GLU A 283 31.50 82.13 -5.96
C GLU A 283 31.10 80.62 -6.00
N THR A 284 29.97 80.30 -6.62
CA THR A 284 29.52 78.90 -6.78
C THR A 284 30.57 78.09 -7.55
N ILE A 285 31.17 78.62 -8.61
CA ILE A 285 32.19 77.92 -9.37
C ILE A 285 33.47 77.72 -8.56
N ARG A 286 33.86 78.71 -7.75
CA ARG A 286 34.99 78.59 -6.84
C ARG A 286 34.80 77.54 -5.80
N ASP A 287 33.65 77.59 -5.14
CA ASP A 287 33.30 76.58 -4.14
C ASP A 287 33.35 75.17 -4.74
N LYS A 288 32.75 74.94 -5.92
CA LYS A 288 32.81 73.67 -6.62
C LYS A 288 34.21 73.21 -7.00
N ARG A 289 35.11 74.13 -7.33
CA ARG A 289 36.52 73.86 -7.61
C ARG A 289 37.28 73.45 -6.35
N GLU A 290 36.99 74.10 -5.21
CA GLU A 290 37.62 73.81 -3.90
C GLU A 290 37.11 72.54 -3.28
N GLU A 291 35.81 72.22 -3.48
CA GLU A 291 35.22 70.96 -3.05
C GLU A 291 35.79 69.74 -3.79
N PHE A 292 36.33 69.94 -5.01
CA PHE A 292 36.83 68.85 -5.82
C PHE A 292 38.33 68.60 -5.53
N ASP A 293 38.58 67.58 -4.66
CA ASP A 293 39.91 67.06 -4.38
C ASP A 293 40.18 65.81 -5.28
N PHE A 294 41.14 65.97 -6.18
CA PHE A 294 41.61 64.89 -7.05
C PHE A 294 42.74 64.13 -6.36
N SER A 295 42.42 62.91 -5.89
CA SER A 295 43.41 62.00 -5.33
C SER A 295 43.58 60.75 -6.24
N PRO A 296 44.77 60.53 -6.83
CA PRO A 296 45.05 59.29 -7.56
C PRO A 296 44.80 58.01 -6.71
N ALA A 297 45.10 58.09 -5.41
CA ALA A 297 44.87 56.98 -4.49
C ALA A 297 43.41 56.69 -4.30
N GLU A 298 42.52 57.70 -4.37
CA GLU A 298 41.05 57.48 -4.34
C GLU A 298 40.55 56.81 -5.62
N LEU A 299 41.07 57.21 -6.79
CA LEU A 299 40.75 56.56 -8.06
C LEU A 299 41.13 55.07 -8.03
N ASP A 300 42.37 54.76 -7.58
CA ASP A 300 42.84 53.39 -7.43
C ASP A 300 41.95 52.58 -6.45
N ALA A 301 41.46 53.15 -5.35
CA ALA A 301 40.56 52.54 -4.39
C ALA A 301 39.19 52.26 -5.01
N VAL A 302 38.59 53.21 -5.75
CA VAL A 302 37.33 53.08 -6.45
C VAL A 302 37.42 51.99 -7.54
N GLU A 303 38.50 51.95 -8.31
CA GLU A 303 38.74 50.94 -9.34
C GLU A 303 38.91 49.54 -8.71
N SER A 304 39.70 49.41 -7.65
CA SER A 304 39.90 48.17 -6.91
C SER A 304 38.59 47.62 -6.34
N ARG A 305 37.74 48.51 -5.79
CA ARG A 305 36.41 48.13 -5.28
C ARG A 305 35.47 47.71 -6.40
N SER A 306 35.47 48.42 -7.51
CA SER A 306 34.68 48.07 -8.70
C SER A 306 35.09 46.71 -9.27
N ASP A 307 36.39 46.41 -9.33
CA ASP A 307 36.91 45.13 -9.76
C ASP A 307 36.52 43.98 -8.81
N LEU A 308 36.49 44.23 -7.52
CA LEU A 308 36.01 43.25 -6.54
C LEU A 308 34.55 42.93 -6.78
N LEU A 309 33.68 43.95 -6.90
CA LEU A 309 32.27 43.77 -7.19
C LEU A 309 32.05 43.02 -8.50
N TYR A 310 32.77 43.35 -9.56
CA TYR A 310 32.68 42.68 -10.85
C TYR A 310 33.03 41.18 -10.75
N ARG A 311 34.07 40.81 -10.00
CA ARG A 311 34.45 39.40 -9.77
C ARG A 311 33.38 38.64 -9.00
N LEU A 312 32.82 39.25 -7.96
CA LEU A 312 31.77 38.65 -7.14
C LEU A 312 30.46 38.50 -7.93
N LYS A 313 30.12 39.50 -8.76
CA LYS A 313 28.94 39.42 -9.64
C LYS A 313 29.00 38.21 -10.59
N LYS A 314 30.15 37.91 -11.16
CA LYS A 314 30.34 36.72 -12.02
C LYS A 314 30.11 35.40 -11.30
N LYS A 315 30.26 35.37 -9.98
CA LYS A 315 30.13 34.14 -9.18
C LYS A 315 28.75 34.00 -8.56
N TYR A 316 28.14 35.07 -8.07
CA TYR A 316 27.07 35.00 -7.10
C TYR A 316 25.77 35.70 -7.50
N GLY A 317 25.77 36.58 -8.51
CA GLY A 317 24.54 37.26 -8.95
C GLY A 317 24.83 38.47 -9.83
N ALA A 318 23.83 38.93 -10.59
CA ALA A 318 24.02 40.04 -11.53
C ALA A 318 24.08 41.43 -10.86
N THR A 319 23.51 41.57 -9.67
CA THR A 319 23.46 42.81 -8.89
C THR A 319 23.94 42.55 -7.45
N VAL A 320 24.20 43.65 -6.70
CA VAL A 320 24.55 43.56 -5.28
C VAL A 320 23.39 42.92 -4.47
N GLU A 321 22.17 43.28 -4.82
CA GLU A 321 20.95 42.70 -4.22
C GLU A 321 20.85 41.20 -4.46
N ASP A 322 21.16 40.72 -5.68
CA ASP A 322 21.20 39.29 -6.00
C ASP A 322 22.25 38.55 -5.16
N MET A 323 23.46 39.17 -4.99
CA MET A 323 24.52 38.58 -4.15
C MET A 323 24.13 38.50 -2.68
N LEU A 324 23.43 39.51 -2.14
CA LEU A 324 22.92 39.52 -0.77
C LEU A 324 21.80 38.47 -0.60
N ALA A 325 20.89 38.34 -1.57
CA ALA A 325 19.86 37.29 -1.57
C ALA A 325 20.49 35.88 -1.64
N TYR A 326 21.56 35.72 -2.41
CA TYR A 326 22.34 34.49 -2.47
C TYR A 326 23.03 34.17 -1.14
N LEU A 327 23.62 35.17 -0.47
CA LEU A 327 24.20 35.02 0.86
C LEU A 327 23.17 34.52 1.87
N ASP A 328 21.97 35.11 1.89
CA ASP A 328 20.89 34.67 2.78
C ASP A 328 20.43 33.26 2.47
N LYS A 329 20.41 32.85 1.20
CA LYS A 329 20.12 31.47 0.81
C LYS A 329 21.19 30.52 1.31
N CYS A 330 22.47 30.84 1.17
CA CYS A 330 23.59 30.02 1.64
C CYS A 330 23.56 29.85 3.17
N ARG A 331 23.24 30.90 3.91
CA ARG A 331 23.10 30.86 5.37
C ARG A 331 21.98 29.91 5.81
N ARG A 332 20.80 30.00 5.18
CA ARG A 332 19.66 29.08 5.48
C ARG A 332 20.02 27.63 5.17
N GLU A 333 20.62 27.38 4.01
CA GLU A 333 21.03 26.03 3.62
C GLU A 333 22.05 25.42 4.59
N LEU A 334 22.99 26.22 5.10
CA LEU A 334 23.98 25.80 6.10
C LEU A 334 23.32 25.52 7.45
N ASP A 335 22.43 26.39 7.92
CA ASP A 335 21.68 26.21 9.18
C ASP A 335 20.78 24.97 9.13
N ASP A 336 20.09 24.73 8.01
CA ASP A 336 19.29 23.51 7.78
C ASP A 336 20.16 22.24 7.85
N MET A 337 21.38 22.28 7.32
CA MET A 337 22.31 21.16 7.38
C MET A 337 22.89 20.92 8.77
N GLU A 338 23.19 21.97 9.54
CA GLU A 338 23.68 21.87 10.92
C GLU A 338 22.59 21.39 11.88
N THR A 339 21.33 21.83 11.71
CA THR A 339 20.20 21.37 12.53
C THR A 339 19.73 19.95 12.18
N ALA A 340 20.03 19.46 10.96
CA ALA A 340 19.72 18.08 10.55
C ALA A 340 20.45 17.04 11.41
N ASP A 341 21.64 17.30 11.90
CA ASP A 341 22.40 16.37 12.75
C ASP A 341 21.75 16.19 14.12
N ASP A 342 21.30 17.26 14.75
CA ASP A 342 20.56 17.19 16.02
C ASP A 342 19.22 16.45 15.84
N THR A 343 18.58 16.64 14.69
CA THR A 343 17.35 15.94 14.34
C THR A 343 17.60 14.45 14.11
N LEU A 344 18.70 14.09 13.45
CA LEU A 344 19.11 12.69 13.22
C LEU A 344 19.36 11.96 14.55
N ILE A 345 20.16 12.55 15.45
CA ILE A 345 20.43 11.99 16.79
C ILE A 345 19.11 11.74 17.57
N ARG A 346 18.18 12.68 17.51
CA ARG A 346 16.89 12.54 18.18
C ARG A 346 16.03 11.43 17.56
N LEU A 347 16.02 11.32 16.22
CA LEU A 347 15.31 10.25 15.52
C LEU A 347 15.92 8.88 15.79
N GLU A 348 17.24 8.76 15.88
CA GLU A 348 17.92 7.52 16.25
C GLU A 348 17.58 7.07 17.67
N GLN A 349 17.50 8.00 18.63
CA GLN A 349 17.04 7.69 19.98
C GLN A 349 15.58 7.22 20.01
N GLN A 350 14.73 7.82 19.18
CA GLN A 350 13.32 7.38 19.03
C GLN A 350 13.25 6.01 18.37
N LEU A 351 14.06 5.76 17.36
CA LEU A 351 14.15 4.46 16.69
C LEU A 351 14.55 3.35 17.65
N GLU A 352 15.54 3.60 18.52
CA GLU A 352 15.97 2.61 19.50
C GLU A 352 14.87 2.27 20.53
N LYS A 353 14.07 3.26 20.93
CA LYS A 353 12.89 3.04 21.76
C LYS A 353 11.80 2.25 21.03
N ALA A 354 11.53 2.61 19.78
CA ALA A 354 10.55 1.91 18.94
C ALA A 354 10.99 0.45 18.69
N ARG A 355 12.28 0.21 18.44
CA ARG A 355 12.83 -1.15 18.29
C ARG A 355 12.59 -2.01 19.52
N LYS A 356 12.81 -1.46 20.72
CA LYS A 356 12.52 -2.16 21.97
C LYS A 356 11.03 -2.47 22.13
N ALA A 357 10.15 -1.54 21.74
CA ALA A 357 8.70 -1.77 21.77
C ALA A 357 8.28 -2.88 20.79
N VAL A 358 8.85 -2.91 19.57
CA VAL A 358 8.62 -3.99 18.59
C VAL A 358 9.04 -5.34 19.14
N LEU A 359 10.23 -5.43 19.76
CA LEU A 359 10.73 -6.68 20.34
C LEU A 359 9.85 -7.15 21.52
N ALA A 360 9.39 -6.25 22.37
CA ALA A 360 8.49 -6.59 23.46
C ALA A 360 7.14 -7.10 22.94
N ALA A 361 6.50 -6.35 22.04
CA ALA A 361 5.22 -6.78 21.41
C ALA A 361 5.40 -8.09 20.60
N GLY A 362 6.57 -8.28 19.96
CA GLY A 362 6.92 -9.51 19.27
C GLY A 362 7.01 -10.71 20.21
N ALA A 363 7.61 -10.53 21.38
CA ALA A 363 7.69 -11.59 22.41
C ALA A 363 6.30 -11.98 22.92
N ASP A 364 5.40 -11.01 23.14
CA ASP A 364 4.02 -11.27 23.55
C ASP A 364 3.24 -12.02 22.45
N LEU A 365 3.41 -11.64 21.19
CA LEU A 365 2.80 -12.32 20.04
C LEU A 365 3.35 -13.76 19.92
N THR A 366 4.65 -13.97 20.04
CA THR A 366 5.28 -15.30 20.03
C THR A 366 4.76 -16.18 21.17
N ALA A 367 4.57 -15.62 22.37
CA ALA A 367 4.00 -16.34 23.50
C ALA A 367 2.56 -16.79 23.23
N ALA A 368 1.73 -15.91 22.67
CA ALA A 368 0.36 -16.23 22.27
C ALA A 368 0.33 -17.33 21.20
N ARG A 369 1.18 -17.26 20.18
CA ARG A 369 1.31 -18.26 19.12
C ARG A 369 1.76 -19.62 19.65
N ARG A 370 2.74 -19.65 20.57
CA ARG A 370 3.20 -20.91 21.20
C ARG A 370 2.10 -21.56 22.05
N ALA A 371 1.32 -20.76 22.78
CA ALA A 371 0.16 -21.26 23.51
C ALA A 371 -0.89 -21.86 22.56
N ALA A 372 -1.20 -21.19 21.46
CA ALA A 372 -2.10 -21.70 20.42
C ALA A 372 -1.54 -22.98 19.76
N ALA A 373 -0.26 -23.03 19.47
CA ALA A 373 0.41 -24.18 18.87
C ALA A 373 0.27 -25.44 19.75
N ALA A 374 0.49 -25.33 21.05
CA ALA A 374 0.35 -26.44 21.96
C ALA A 374 -1.07 -27.02 21.96
N VAL A 375 -2.11 -26.17 21.91
CA VAL A 375 -3.50 -26.60 21.81
C VAL A 375 -3.78 -27.25 20.45
N LEU A 376 -3.28 -26.64 19.36
CA LEU A 376 -3.45 -27.14 18.00
C LEU A 376 -2.79 -28.53 17.84
N GLU A 377 -1.59 -28.71 18.33
CA GLU A 377 -0.88 -30.00 18.31
C GLU A 377 -1.68 -31.10 19.03
N GLN A 378 -2.19 -30.82 20.23
CA GLN A 378 -3.01 -31.78 20.98
C GLN A 378 -4.28 -32.16 20.25
N ARG A 379 -4.98 -31.16 19.67
CA ARG A 379 -6.22 -31.42 18.92
C ARG A 379 -5.95 -32.24 17.66
N ILE A 380 -4.95 -31.86 16.86
CA ILE A 380 -4.59 -32.61 15.65
C ILE A 380 -4.18 -34.04 16.01
N GLN A 381 -3.41 -34.22 17.08
CA GLN A 381 -2.99 -35.55 17.53
C GLN A 381 -4.20 -36.41 17.97
N SER A 382 -5.23 -35.81 18.57
CA SER A 382 -6.49 -36.49 18.90
C SER A 382 -7.25 -36.93 17.65
N GLU A 383 -7.40 -35.98 16.68
CA GLU A 383 -8.06 -36.26 15.41
C GLU A 383 -7.38 -37.38 14.62
N LEU A 384 -6.06 -37.40 14.59
CA LEU A 384 -5.28 -38.45 13.94
C LEU A 384 -5.48 -39.82 14.59
N ARG A 385 -5.64 -39.88 15.92
CA ARG A 385 -5.97 -41.12 16.64
C ARG A 385 -7.37 -41.60 16.27
N ASP A 386 -8.35 -40.69 16.19
CA ASP A 386 -9.75 -41.03 15.80
C ASP A 386 -9.81 -41.60 14.37
N LEU A 387 -8.87 -41.16 13.49
CA LEU A 387 -8.70 -41.67 12.12
C LEU A 387 -7.83 -42.94 12.01
N ASP A 388 -7.60 -43.66 13.14
CA ASP A 388 -6.76 -44.88 13.22
C ASP A 388 -5.28 -44.65 12.85
N MET A 389 -4.76 -43.45 13.13
CA MET A 389 -3.37 -43.04 12.83
C MET A 389 -2.53 -42.83 14.12
N HIS A 390 -2.54 -43.83 14.99
CA HIS A 390 -1.93 -43.76 16.33
C HIS A 390 -0.41 -43.56 16.34
N LYS A 391 0.29 -43.85 15.23
CA LYS A 391 1.74 -43.75 15.12
C LYS A 391 2.23 -42.40 14.58
N VAL A 392 1.32 -41.64 14.00
CA VAL A 392 1.64 -40.34 13.42
C VAL A 392 1.86 -39.31 14.52
N ARG A 393 2.91 -38.53 14.40
CA ARG A 393 3.21 -37.39 15.29
C ARG A 393 3.12 -36.10 14.50
N PHE A 394 2.49 -35.10 15.07
CA PHE A 394 2.42 -33.75 14.55
C PHE A 394 3.09 -32.80 15.54
N ALA A 395 3.85 -31.84 15.04
CA ALA A 395 4.49 -30.77 15.82
C ALA A 395 4.55 -29.48 15.00
N ILE A 396 4.59 -28.37 15.71
CA ILE A 396 4.72 -27.03 15.13
C ILE A 396 6.10 -26.48 15.50
N ASP A 397 6.93 -26.27 14.49
CA ASP A 397 8.28 -25.74 14.63
C ASP A 397 8.27 -24.21 14.55
N PHE A 398 9.01 -23.56 15.43
CA PHE A 398 9.18 -22.12 15.49
C PHE A 398 10.64 -21.76 15.26
N ALA A 399 10.92 -20.99 14.23
CA ALA A 399 12.20 -20.35 14.02
C ALA A 399 12.07 -18.83 14.17
N GLU A 400 13.09 -18.20 14.75
CA GLU A 400 13.15 -16.74 14.81
C GLU A 400 13.49 -16.17 13.43
N LYS A 401 12.86 -15.06 13.08
CA LYS A 401 13.19 -14.26 11.89
C LYS A 401 13.32 -12.79 12.26
N GLU A 402 13.96 -12.02 11.40
CA GLU A 402 13.99 -10.56 11.53
C GLU A 402 12.56 -9.98 11.61
N PRO A 403 12.35 -8.95 12.45
CA PRO A 403 11.05 -8.30 12.58
C PRO A 403 10.45 -7.91 11.23
N GLY A 404 9.30 -8.47 10.92
CA GLY A 404 8.53 -8.21 9.71
C GLY A 404 7.11 -7.73 10.04
N PRO A 405 6.26 -7.43 9.04
CA PRO A 405 4.90 -6.95 9.27
C PRO A 405 3.99 -7.99 9.95
N ASP A 406 4.36 -9.27 9.92
CA ASP A 406 3.66 -10.42 10.47
C ASP A 406 4.28 -10.98 11.77
N GLY A 407 5.28 -10.31 12.34
CA GLY A 407 5.95 -10.71 13.58
C GLY A 407 7.39 -11.14 13.37
N CYS A 408 7.92 -11.82 14.41
CA CYS A 408 9.30 -12.31 14.45
C CYS A 408 9.40 -13.84 14.33
N ASP A 409 8.28 -14.54 14.03
CA ASP A 409 8.21 -16.00 13.99
C ASP A 409 8.09 -16.51 12.55
N ALA A 410 8.89 -17.54 12.21
CA ALA A 410 8.63 -18.41 11.09
C ALA A 410 8.08 -19.73 11.63
N VAL A 411 6.89 -20.12 11.18
CA VAL A 411 6.16 -21.29 11.67
C VAL A 411 6.07 -22.35 10.59
N ARG A 412 6.38 -23.62 10.96
CA ARG A 412 6.28 -24.77 10.06
C ARG A 412 5.54 -25.91 10.73
N PHE A 413 4.64 -26.55 10.01
CA PHE A 413 3.97 -27.76 10.44
C PHE A 413 4.81 -28.97 10.04
N LEU A 414 5.23 -29.72 11.04
CA LEU A 414 6.05 -30.92 10.88
C LEU A 414 5.25 -32.16 11.25
N MET A 415 5.54 -33.25 10.58
CA MET A 415 4.89 -34.53 10.83
C MET A 415 5.84 -35.69 10.63
N SER A 416 5.57 -36.80 11.32
CA SER A 416 6.20 -38.10 11.12
C SER A 416 5.10 -39.16 10.93
N ALA A 417 5.15 -39.90 9.83
CA ALA A 417 4.16 -40.93 9.51
C ALA A 417 4.35 -42.22 10.33
N ASN A 418 5.58 -42.55 10.73
CA ASN A 418 5.94 -43.79 11.43
C ASN A 418 6.58 -43.54 12.78
N ALA A 419 6.37 -44.44 13.71
CA ALA A 419 7.04 -44.38 15.01
C ALA A 419 8.56 -44.52 14.85
N GLY A 420 9.33 -43.55 15.40
CA GLY A 420 10.79 -43.55 15.34
C GLY A 420 11.39 -42.79 14.14
N GLU A 421 10.59 -42.30 13.20
CA GLU A 421 11.05 -41.41 12.15
C GLU A 421 11.16 -39.96 12.65
N ASP A 422 12.07 -39.19 12.04
CA ASP A 422 12.19 -37.77 12.30
C ASP A 422 10.99 -36.99 11.78
N LEU A 423 10.68 -35.88 12.45
CA LEU A 423 9.68 -34.94 12.00
C LEU A 423 10.15 -34.23 10.72
N LYS A 424 9.32 -34.21 9.69
CA LYS A 424 9.58 -33.57 8.39
C LYS A 424 8.42 -32.64 8.03
N PRO A 425 8.66 -31.61 7.19
CA PRO A 425 7.57 -30.80 6.66
C PRO A 425 6.45 -31.67 6.05
N ILE A 426 5.21 -31.29 6.30
CA ILE A 426 4.01 -32.06 5.82
C ILE A 426 4.08 -32.31 4.32
N ALA A 427 4.57 -31.34 3.54
CA ALA A 427 4.74 -31.45 2.08
C ALA A 427 5.65 -32.61 1.63
N ARG A 428 6.46 -33.18 2.53
CA ARG A 428 7.39 -34.30 2.23
C ARG A 428 6.88 -35.68 2.62
N ILE A 429 5.61 -35.78 3.02
CA ILE A 429 5.01 -37.06 3.40
C ILE A 429 4.54 -37.78 2.13
N ALA A 430 5.06 -39.00 1.93
CA ALA A 430 5.03 -39.67 0.63
C ALA A 430 3.80 -40.52 0.31
N SER A 431 2.86 -40.75 1.24
CA SER A 431 1.72 -41.67 1.03
C SER A 431 0.40 -40.92 0.76
N GLY A 432 -0.17 -41.10 -0.42
CA GLY A 432 -1.39 -40.39 -0.82
C GLY A 432 -2.61 -40.62 0.11
N GLY A 433 -2.85 -41.86 0.57
CA GLY A 433 -3.94 -42.15 1.47
C GLY A 433 -3.73 -41.71 2.92
N GLU A 434 -2.48 -41.69 3.39
CA GLU A 434 -2.14 -41.15 4.70
C GLU A 434 -2.24 -39.63 4.69
N LEU A 435 -1.73 -38.99 3.64
CA LEU A 435 -1.80 -37.55 3.46
C LEU A 435 -3.27 -37.08 3.44
N ALA A 436 -4.16 -37.76 2.74
CA ALA A 436 -5.58 -37.40 2.69
C ALA A 436 -6.22 -37.41 4.10
N ARG A 437 -5.93 -38.40 4.95
CA ARG A 437 -6.44 -38.48 6.33
C ARG A 437 -5.83 -37.40 7.22
N ILE A 438 -4.54 -37.13 7.06
CA ILE A 438 -3.84 -36.05 7.77
C ILE A 438 -4.46 -34.70 7.41
N MET A 439 -4.70 -34.46 6.12
CA MET A 439 -5.34 -33.26 5.65
C MET A 439 -6.76 -33.11 6.18
N LEU A 440 -7.51 -34.22 6.28
CA LEU A 440 -8.82 -34.21 6.90
C LEU A 440 -8.75 -33.85 8.39
N ALA A 441 -7.82 -34.46 9.16
CA ALA A 441 -7.62 -34.13 10.58
C ALA A 441 -7.28 -32.63 10.79
N LEU A 442 -6.35 -32.11 10.01
CA LEU A 442 -5.97 -30.69 10.03
C LEU A 442 -7.16 -29.79 9.72
N LYS A 443 -7.88 -30.09 8.62
CA LYS A 443 -9.04 -29.33 8.19
C LYS A 443 -10.16 -29.33 9.22
N ASN A 444 -10.45 -30.48 9.84
CA ASN A 444 -11.47 -30.58 10.89
C ASN A 444 -11.13 -29.64 12.07
N VAL A 445 -9.90 -29.70 12.57
CA VAL A 445 -9.47 -28.88 13.71
C VAL A 445 -9.51 -27.39 13.38
N LEU A 446 -9.05 -27.00 12.19
CA LEU A 446 -9.04 -25.61 11.75
C LEU A 446 -10.46 -25.09 11.47
N ALA A 447 -11.30 -25.89 10.81
CA ALA A 447 -12.68 -25.53 10.49
C ALA A 447 -13.59 -25.38 11.73
N GLU A 448 -13.30 -26.05 12.85
CA GLU A 448 -14.06 -25.87 14.10
C GLU A 448 -13.97 -24.43 14.65
N GLN A 449 -12.89 -23.74 14.38
CA GLN A 449 -12.67 -22.35 14.83
C GLN A 449 -13.24 -21.31 13.86
N GLU A 450 -13.54 -21.71 12.63
CA GLU A 450 -14.11 -20.81 11.63
C GLU A 450 -15.61 -20.56 11.92
N SER A 451 -16.07 -19.33 11.71
CA SER A 451 -17.49 -18.95 11.83
C SER A 451 -18.36 -19.46 10.67
N ILE A 452 -17.73 -20.10 9.67
CA ILE A 452 -18.36 -20.55 8.44
C ILE A 452 -19.38 -21.66 8.71
N GLY A 453 -20.60 -21.48 8.22
CA GLY A 453 -21.73 -22.40 8.47
C GLY A 453 -21.75 -23.64 7.59
N THR A 454 -21.08 -23.62 6.41
CA THR A 454 -21.15 -24.73 5.42
C THR A 454 -19.73 -25.15 5.01
N LEU A 455 -19.46 -26.46 5.10
CA LEU A 455 -18.19 -27.09 4.70
C LEU A 455 -18.45 -28.06 3.56
N VAL A 456 -17.70 -27.93 2.47
CA VAL A 456 -17.75 -28.82 1.32
C VAL A 456 -16.46 -29.65 1.27
N PHE A 457 -16.62 -30.99 1.26
CA PHE A 457 -15.49 -31.90 1.16
C PHE A 457 -15.51 -32.61 -0.20
N ASP A 458 -14.49 -32.32 -1.02
CA ASP A 458 -14.26 -33.03 -2.27
C ASP A 458 -13.02 -33.94 -2.13
N GLU A 459 -13.11 -35.16 -2.72
CA GLU A 459 -12.02 -36.14 -2.73
C GLU A 459 -11.50 -36.56 -1.33
N VAL A 460 -12.29 -36.38 -0.27
CA VAL A 460 -11.90 -36.77 1.10
C VAL A 460 -11.72 -38.28 1.25
N ASP A 461 -12.25 -39.05 0.31
CA ASP A 461 -12.21 -40.48 0.22
C ASP A 461 -11.09 -41.04 -0.68
N THR A 462 -10.25 -40.18 -1.28
CA THR A 462 -9.13 -40.60 -2.11
C THR A 462 -8.09 -41.38 -1.29
N GLY A 463 -7.81 -42.62 -1.69
CA GLY A 463 -6.84 -43.49 -1.01
C GLY A 463 -7.31 -44.03 0.35
N VAL A 464 -8.60 -43.89 0.67
CA VAL A 464 -9.19 -44.38 1.92
C VAL A 464 -10.11 -45.57 1.64
N SER A 465 -10.09 -46.63 2.46
CA SER A 465 -10.95 -47.80 2.30
C SER A 465 -11.25 -48.49 3.64
N GLY A 466 -12.23 -49.35 3.65
CA GLY A 466 -12.56 -50.22 4.79
C GLY A 466 -12.79 -49.45 6.11
N ARG A 467 -12.09 -49.81 7.16
CA ARG A 467 -12.21 -49.18 8.50
C ARG A 467 -11.91 -47.69 8.48
N ALA A 468 -10.93 -47.28 7.71
CA ALA A 468 -10.56 -45.85 7.63
C ALA A 468 -11.70 -45.03 7.02
N ALA A 469 -12.37 -45.54 5.97
CA ALA A 469 -13.57 -44.92 5.39
C ALA A 469 -14.72 -44.76 6.40
N GLN A 470 -14.92 -45.79 7.24
CA GLN A 470 -15.92 -45.72 8.30
C GLN A 470 -15.57 -44.60 9.32
N LYS A 471 -14.31 -44.48 9.73
CA LYS A 471 -13.86 -43.42 10.67
C LYS A 471 -14.01 -42.04 10.10
N VAL A 472 -13.70 -41.85 8.81
CA VAL A 472 -13.93 -40.59 8.09
C VAL A 472 -15.43 -40.25 8.09
N ALA A 473 -16.30 -41.23 7.77
CA ALA A 473 -17.74 -41.03 7.76
C ALA A 473 -18.31 -40.65 9.14
N GLU A 474 -17.85 -41.33 10.19
CA GLU A 474 -18.22 -41.03 11.59
C GLU A 474 -17.80 -39.60 11.95
N LYS A 475 -16.61 -39.16 11.54
CA LYS A 475 -16.11 -37.82 11.82
C LYS A 475 -16.91 -36.74 11.09
N LEU A 476 -17.20 -36.91 9.81
CA LEU A 476 -18.06 -35.99 9.07
C LEU A 476 -19.46 -35.87 9.67
N ALA A 477 -20.02 -37.00 10.17
CA ALA A 477 -21.28 -36.97 10.88
C ALA A 477 -21.23 -36.21 12.21
N GLN A 478 -20.11 -36.27 12.96
CA GLN A 478 -19.90 -35.45 14.16
C GLN A 478 -19.84 -33.94 13.82
N VAL A 479 -19.08 -33.57 12.81
CA VAL A 479 -18.96 -32.17 12.33
C VAL A 479 -20.34 -31.65 11.88
N SER A 480 -21.12 -32.49 11.22
CA SER A 480 -22.44 -32.12 10.68
C SER A 480 -23.48 -31.76 11.74
N ARG A 481 -23.24 -32.09 13.01
CA ARG A 481 -24.12 -31.69 14.13
C ARG A 481 -24.05 -30.18 14.43
N ARG A 482 -22.95 -29.54 14.04
CA ARG A 482 -22.72 -28.11 14.31
C ARG A 482 -22.68 -27.26 13.04
N LYS A 483 -22.34 -27.88 11.91
CA LYS A 483 -22.18 -27.22 10.61
C LYS A 483 -22.86 -28.02 9.53
N GLN A 484 -23.29 -27.39 8.47
CA GLN A 484 -23.72 -28.11 7.27
C GLN A 484 -22.50 -28.71 6.58
N VAL A 485 -22.53 -30.00 6.28
CA VAL A 485 -21.47 -30.73 5.58
C VAL A 485 -22.01 -31.20 4.23
N LEU A 486 -21.28 -30.86 3.16
CA LEU A 486 -21.51 -31.40 1.82
C LEU A 486 -20.29 -32.24 1.45
N CYS A 487 -20.48 -33.49 1.04
CA CYS A 487 -19.39 -34.39 0.69
C CYS A 487 -19.62 -35.03 -0.67
N VAL A 488 -18.70 -34.89 -1.59
CA VAL A 488 -18.67 -35.66 -2.83
C VAL A 488 -17.88 -36.93 -2.57
N THR A 489 -18.51 -38.10 -2.79
CA THR A 489 -17.90 -39.40 -2.44
C THR A 489 -18.25 -40.51 -3.42
N HIS A 490 -17.34 -41.47 -3.52
CA HIS A 490 -17.57 -42.75 -4.19
C HIS A 490 -17.60 -43.94 -3.19
N LEU A 491 -17.50 -43.64 -1.87
CA LEU A 491 -17.48 -44.67 -0.83
C LEU A 491 -18.85 -44.86 -0.21
N PRO A 492 -19.36 -46.11 -0.14
CA PRO A 492 -20.68 -46.41 0.43
C PRO A 492 -20.78 -46.06 1.92
N GLN A 493 -19.67 -46.12 2.69
CA GLN A 493 -19.64 -45.77 4.11
C GLN A 493 -19.98 -44.30 4.35
N LEU A 494 -19.38 -43.39 3.53
CA LEU A 494 -19.65 -41.97 3.63
C LEU A 494 -21.06 -41.63 3.19
N ALA A 495 -21.52 -42.20 2.07
CA ALA A 495 -22.86 -42.00 1.54
C ALA A 495 -23.96 -42.53 2.47
N ALA A 496 -23.72 -43.68 3.15
CA ALA A 496 -24.65 -44.24 4.14
C ALA A 496 -24.77 -43.33 5.38
N MET A 497 -23.68 -42.73 5.81
CA MET A 497 -23.63 -41.87 7.00
C MET A 497 -24.32 -40.51 6.81
N ALA A 498 -24.57 -40.08 5.58
CA ALA A 498 -25.24 -38.81 5.29
C ALA A 498 -26.70 -38.79 5.75
N ASP A 499 -27.17 -37.63 6.21
CA ASP A 499 -28.58 -37.35 6.49
C ASP A 499 -29.37 -37.22 5.20
N THR A 500 -28.78 -36.55 4.20
CA THR A 500 -29.37 -36.35 2.87
C THR A 500 -28.44 -36.91 1.80
N HIS A 501 -28.97 -37.65 0.84
CA HIS A 501 -28.16 -38.29 -0.18
C HIS A 501 -28.69 -37.96 -1.58
N PHE A 502 -27.83 -37.41 -2.41
CA PHE A 502 -28.08 -37.05 -3.82
C PHE A 502 -27.30 -38.00 -4.74
N SER A 503 -27.94 -38.45 -5.81
CA SER A 503 -27.28 -39.13 -6.94
C SER A 503 -27.11 -38.18 -8.11
N VAL A 504 -25.91 -38.14 -8.67
CA VAL A 504 -25.57 -37.39 -9.88
C VAL A 504 -25.57 -38.38 -11.04
N GLU A 505 -26.61 -38.32 -11.88
CA GLU A 505 -26.88 -39.25 -12.95
C GLU A 505 -26.62 -38.63 -14.33
N LYS A 506 -26.02 -39.41 -15.24
CA LYS A 506 -25.93 -39.06 -16.65
C LYS A 506 -27.11 -39.62 -17.43
N GLY A 507 -27.67 -38.82 -18.33
CA GLY A 507 -28.62 -39.24 -19.33
C GLY A 507 -28.21 -38.75 -20.72
N GLU A 508 -28.75 -39.36 -21.75
CA GLU A 508 -28.64 -38.86 -23.13
C GLU A 508 -30.02 -38.44 -23.62
N ARG A 509 -30.10 -37.26 -24.19
CA ARG A 509 -31.29 -36.74 -24.85
C ARG A 509 -30.90 -36.00 -26.11
N ASP A 510 -31.50 -36.33 -27.26
CA ASP A 510 -31.25 -35.73 -28.56
C ASP A 510 -29.74 -35.77 -28.96
N GLY A 511 -29.05 -36.90 -28.64
CA GLY A 511 -27.62 -37.06 -28.94
C GLY A 511 -26.69 -36.20 -28.10
N ARG A 512 -27.17 -35.60 -27.00
CA ARG A 512 -26.37 -34.81 -26.06
C ARG A 512 -26.46 -35.37 -24.65
N THR A 513 -25.32 -35.37 -23.96
CA THR A 513 -25.27 -35.76 -22.55
C THR A 513 -25.83 -34.65 -21.68
N TYR A 514 -26.67 -35.01 -20.73
CA TYR A 514 -27.12 -34.13 -19.65
C TYR A 514 -26.89 -34.80 -18.28
N THR A 515 -26.71 -33.97 -17.27
CA THR A 515 -26.55 -34.40 -15.89
C THR A 515 -27.76 -33.96 -15.07
N ARG A 516 -28.28 -34.84 -14.26
CA ARG A 516 -29.38 -34.58 -13.32
C ARG A 516 -28.93 -34.93 -11.90
N VAL A 517 -29.31 -34.11 -10.94
CA VAL A 517 -29.09 -34.36 -9.51
C VAL A 517 -30.44 -34.78 -8.90
N VAL A 518 -30.49 -35.95 -8.28
CA VAL A 518 -31.71 -36.54 -7.74
C VAL A 518 -31.54 -36.76 -6.25
N LEU A 519 -32.49 -36.27 -5.46
CA LEU A 519 -32.59 -36.58 -4.04
C LEU A 519 -33.11 -38.02 -3.88
N LEU A 520 -32.36 -38.86 -3.15
CA LEU A 520 -32.68 -40.26 -2.97
C LEU A 520 -33.51 -40.50 -1.69
N ASP A 521 -34.59 -41.26 -1.82
CA ASP A 521 -35.30 -41.88 -0.69
C ASP A 521 -34.54 -43.09 -0.14
N ARG A 522 -35.02 -43.71 0.94
CA ARG A 522 -34.32 -44.81 1.60
C ARG A 522 -34.10 -46.04 0.68
N GLU A 523 -35.07 -46.41 -0.15
CA GLU A 523 -34.91 -47.55 -1.05
C GLU A 523 -33.97 -47.22 -2.23
N GLN A 524 -34.05 -46.00 -2.74
CA GLN A 524 -33.13 -45.51 -3.76
C GLN A 524 -31.70 -45.41 -3.20
N ARG A 525 -31.51 -44.96 -1.95
CA ARG A 525 -30.19 -44.95 -1.27
C ARG A 525 -29.62 -46.35 -1.17
N LYS A 526 -30.45 -47.34 -0.77
CA LYS A 526 -30.03 -48.73 -0.67
C LYS A 526 -29.58 -49.27 -2.03
N ALA A 527 -30.34 -48.99 -3.10
CA ALA A 527 -29.97 -49.38 -4.46
C ALA A 527 -28.66 -48.72 -4.93
N GLU A 528 -28.51 -47.42 -4.66
CA GLU A 528 -27.29 -46.66 -5.01
C GLU A 528 -26.06 -47.16 -4.26
N LEU A 529 -26.16 -47.44 -2.95
CA LEU A 529 -25.07 -48.01 -2.16
C LEU A 529 -24.65 -49.39 -2.67
N ALA A 530 -25.64 -50.24 -3.03
CA ALA A 530 -25.39 -51.55 -3.65
C ALA A 530 -24.69 -51.39 -5.01
N ARG A 531 -25.09 -50.40 -5.82
CA ARG A 531 -24.47 -50.07 -7.11
C ARG A 531 -23.02 -49.61 -6.93
N ILE A 532 -22.73 -48.71 -5.96
CA ILE A 532 -21.37 -48.23 -5.67
C ILE A 532 -20.49 -49.42 -5.24
N THR A 533 -21.04 -50.38 -4.48
CA THR A 533 -20.27 -51.52 -3.95
C THR A 533 -20.03 -52.60 -5.02
N GLY A 534 -21.02 -52.92 -5.83
CA GLY A 534 -21.00 -54.04 -6.75
C GLY A 534 -20.88 -53.69 -8.22
N GLY A 535 -20.85 -52.41 -8.57
CA GLY A 535 -20.81 -51.92 -9.96
C GLY A 535 -22.16 -52.16 -10.68
N SER A 536 -22.10 -52.63 -11.92
CA SER A 536 -23.30 -52.85 -12.78
C SER A 536 -24.15 -54.04 -12.38
N HIS A 537 -23.65 -54.97 -11.54
CA HIS A 537 -24.37 -56.19 -11.12
C HIS A 537 -24.77 -56.09 -9.67
N VAL A 538 -26.01 -55.60 -9.42
CA VAL A 538 -26.58 -55.50 -8.08
C VAL A 538 -27.27 -56.84 -7.74
N THR A 539 -26.76 -57.54 -6.74
CA THR A 539 -27.33 -58.79 -6.22
C THR A 539 -28.18 -58.54 -4.95
N GLU A 540 -29.06 -59.48 -4.60
CA GLU A 540 -29.82 -59.40 -3.36
C GLU A 540 -28.94 -59.32 -2.09
N ALA A 541 -27.79 -59.98 -2.10
CA ALA A 541 -26.83 -59.93 -1.03
C ALA A 541 -26.22 -58.51 -0.86
N LEU A 542 -25.93 -57.84 -1.97
CA LEU A 542 -25.43 -56.45 -1.97
C LEU A 542 -26.52 -55.48 -1.46
N LEU A 543 -27.77 -55.68 -1.84
CA LEU A 543 -28.90 -54.90 -1.32
C LEU A 543 -29.08 -55.10 0.18
N ALA A 544 -28.99 -56.35 0.67
CA ALA A 544 -29.06 -56.63 2.10
C ALA A 544 -27.91 -55.95 2.86
N SER A 545 -26.67 -56.04 2.38
CA SER A 545 -25.51 -55.39 2.97
C SER A 545 -25.61 -53.87 2.96
N ALA A 546 -26.13 -53.26 1.88
CA ALA A 546 -26.41 -51.83 1.82
C ALA A 546 -27.48 -51.41 2.85
N GLY A 547 -28.51 -52.23 3.07
CA GLY A 547 -29.53 -52.01 4.11
C GLY A 547 -28.91 -52.01 5.52
N GLU A 548 -28.07 -53.01 5.82
CA GLU A 548 -27.38 -53.10 7.10
C GLU A 548 -26.45 -51.89 7.35
N LEU A 549 -25.76 -51.44 6.32
CA LEU A 549 -24.90 -50.25 6.39
C LEU A 549 -25.70 -48.99 6.71
N LEU A 550 -26.86 -48.81 6.11
CA LEU A 550 -27.76 -47.69 6.43
C LEU A 550 -28.28 -47.78 7.88
N ASP A 551 -28.68 -48.97 8.34
CA ASP A 551 -29.16 -49.16 9.71
C ASP A 551 -28.05 -48.90 10.75
N GLN A 552 -26.83 -49.30 10.48
CA GLN A 552 -25.68 -49.00 11.32
C GLN A 552 -25.39 -47.49 11.37
N ALA A 553 -25.41 -46.82 10.22
CA ALA A 553 -25.21 -45.38 10.13
C ALA A 553 -26.29 -44.59 10.87
N GLU A 554 -27.56 -44.98 10.76
CA GLU A 554 -28.68 -44.37 11.49
C GLU A 554 -28.54 -44.52 13.00
N ARG A 555 -28.16 -45.71 13.48
CA ARG A 555 -27.89 -45.95 14.91
C ARG A 555 -26.73 -45.09 15.42
N TYR A 556 -25.66 -45.00 14.67
CA TYR A 556 -24.53 -44.15 15.04
C TYR A 556 -24.92 -42.66 15.12
N ARG A 557 -25.62 -42.14 14.10
CA ARG A 557 -26.11 -40.76 14.09
C ARG A 557 -27.07 -40.45 15.23
N ALA A 558 -27.91 -41.41 15.62
CA ALA A 558 -28.80 -41.28 16.76
C ALA A 558 -28.07 -41.26 18.12
N SER A 559 -26.83 -41.78 18.17
CA SER A 559 -26.00 -41.76 19.37
C SER A 559 -25.15 -40.49 19.53
N LEU A 560 -25.06 -39.65 18.49
CA LEU A 560 -24.39 -38.35 18.52
C LEU A 560 -25.28 -37.25 19.12
#